data_db44dfb716004e68fbcb38a27123f2cd
#
_entry.id   db44dfb716004e68fbcb38a27123f2cd
#
_cell.length_a   1.000
_cell.length_b   1.000
_cell.length_c   1.000
_cell.angle_alpha   90.00
_cell.angle_beta   90.00
_cell.angle_gamma   90.00
#
_symmetry.space_group_name_H-M   'P 1'
#
loop_
_entity.id
_entity.type
_entity.pdbx_description
1 polymer ?
#
loop_
_entity_poly.entity_id
_entity_poly.type
_entity_poly.pdbx_seq_one_letter_code
_entity_poly.pdbx_strand_id
1 'polypeptide(L)'
;MCSSDLELIYVVDKRQELYFEQVFRCARKTKLVEPETELKFLGFGTMNGKDGKPFKTRQGGVMRLENLIKDTQDEMYKKIKEGRDMEDAEARKVADVVAISALKYGDLSNQASKDYVFDIDRFTSFEGDTGPYILYTIVRIKSILNKYKEQGGDLTAVKLQQPGNASEKELAMELAQFNTMIATAGEELAPHKVCAYIYDLANAFNHFYHETKILGEENEERKQGLVALLVLTRDILETCIDMLGFEAPEKM
;
A
#
# COMPACT_ATOMS: atom_id res chain seq x y z
N MET A 1 -13.95 27.72 5.94
CA MET A 1 -14.53 26.42 5.53
C MET A 1 -15.33 26.67 4.28
N CYS A 2 -15.13 25.91 3.20
CA CYS A 2 -15.96 26.02 2.01
C CYS A 2 -17.35 25.51 2.35
N SER A 3 -18.38 26.26 1.98
CA SER A 3 -19.80 25.94 2.21
C SER A 3 -20.30 24.73 1.41
N SER A 4 -19.42 24.07 0.66
CA SER A 4 -19.74 22.91 -0.18
C SER A 4 -19.24 21.57 0.37
N ASP A 5 -18.56 21.56 1.52
CA ASP A 5 -18.06 20.31 2.11
C ASP A 5 -19.21 19.58 2.78
N LEU A 6 -19.58 18.43 2.25
CA LEU A 6 -20.65 17.59 2.79
C LEU A 6 -20.17 16.71 3.94
N GLU A 7 -18.87 16.45 4.03
CA GLU A 7 -18.26 15.58 5.02
C GLU A 7 -16.94 16.16 5.54
N LEU A 8 -16.75 16.18 6.86
CA LEU A 8 -15.54 16.59 7.56
C LEU A 8 -15.07 15.45 8.47
N ILE A 9 -13.92 14.86 8.15
CA ILE A 9 -13.35 13.75 8.90
C ILE A 9 -12.20 14.25 9.77
N TYR A 10 -12.30 14.05 11.09
CA TYR A 10 -11.27 14.40 12.06
C TYR A 10 -10.47 13.16 12.45
N VAL A 11 -9.27 13.04 11.89
CA VAL A 11 -8.35 11.92 12.17
C VAL A 11 -7.44 12.33 13.33
N VAL A 12 -7.73 11.82 14.52
CA VAL A 12 -7.06 12.23 15.77
C VAL A 12 -6.91 11.03 16.71
N ASP A 13 -6.11 11.21 17.78
CA ASP A 13 -5.96 10.19 18.82
C ASP A 13 -7.30 9.79 19.43
N LYS A 14 -7.59 8.48 19.52
CA LYS A 14 -8.85 7.93 20.03
C LYS A 14 -9.25 8.43 21.42
N ARG A 15 -8.27 8.87 22.23
CA ARG A 15 -8.50 9.43 23.57
C ARG A 15 -9.23 10.77 23.53
N GLN A 16 -9.33 11.43 22.37
CA GLN A 16 -10.02 12.70 22.18
C GLN A 16 -11.50 12.54 21.76
N GLU A 17 -12.05 11.33 21.71
CA GLU A 17 -13.40 11.05 21.23
C GLU A 17 -14.46 11.92 21.93
N LEU A 18 -14.47 11.96 23.27
CA LEU A 18 -15.42 12.75 24.03
C LEU A 18 -15.31 14.26 23.74
N TYR A 19 -14.09 14.76 23.56
CA TYR A 19 -13.84 16.16 23.20
C TYR A 19 -14.48 16.50 21.84
N PHE A 20 -14.24 15.67 20.83
CA PHE A 20 -14.81 15.89 19.50
C PHE A 20 -16.32 15.72 19.47
N GLU A 21 -16.88 14.79 20.24
CA GLU A 21 -18.33 14.67 20.39
C GLU A 21 -18.94 15.98 20.93
N GLN A 22 -18.32 16.60 21.93
CA GLN A 22 -18.77 17.89 22.48
C GLN A 22 -18.62 19.03 21.46
N VAL A 23 -17.48 19.07 20.72
CA VAL A 23 -17.23 20.08 19.67
C VAL A 23 -18.27 19.96 18.55
N PHE A 24 -18.58 18.76 18.08
CA PHE A 24 -19.57 18.52 17.04
C PHE A 24 -20.98 18.95 17.48
N ARG A 25 -21.37 18.62 18.71
CA ARG A 25 -22.64 19.09 19.30
C ARG A 25 -22.70 20.61 19.40
N CYS A 26 -21.63 21.26 19.81
CA CYS A 26 -21.53 22.71 19.88
C CYS A 26 -21.66 23.35 18.49
N ALA A 27 -20.89 22.86 17.50
CA ALA A 27 -20.91 23.36 16.13
C ALA A 27 -22.31 23.30 15.50
N ARG A 28 -23.05 22.21 15.72
CA ARG A 28 -24.44 22.06 15.27
C ARG A 28 -25.41 23.03 16.00
N LYS A 29 -25.28 23.15 17.33
CA LYS A 29 -26.15 24.06 18.13
C LYS A 29 -25.93 25.52 17.78
N THR A 30 -24.68 25.92 17.47
CA THR A 30 -24.36 27.31 17.12
C THR A 30 -24.48 27.59 15.63
N LYS A 31 -24.92 26.61 14.82
CA LYS A 31 -25.06 26.73 13.37
C LYS A 31 -23.74 27.12 12.69
N LEU A 32 -22.60 26.63 13.20
CA LEU A 32 -21.29 26.80 12.60
C LEU A 32 -21.10 25.91 11.38
N VAL A 33 -21.89 24.82 11.28
CA VAL A 33 -21.92 23.89 10.15
C VAL A 33 -23.36 23.77 9.65
N GLU A 34 -23.51 23.58 8.35
CA GLU A 34 -24.80 23.33 7.75
C GLU A 34 -25.39 21.99 8.23
N PRO A 35 -26.74 21.84 8.28
CA PRO A 35 -27.36 20.60 8.73
C PRO A 35 -26.92 19.36 7.96
N GLU A 36 -26.67 19.52 6.67
CA GLU A 36 -26.31 18.47 5.72
C GLU A 36 -24.83 18.03 5.85
N THR A 37 -23.98 18.86 6.49
CA THR A 37 -22.56 18.54 6.66
C THR A 37 -22.39 17.40 7.67
N GLU A 38 -21.76 16.31 7.24
CA GLU A 38 -21.43 15.20 8.12
C GLU A 38 -20.12 15.48 8.86
N LEU A 39 -20.14 15.32 10.21
CA LEU A 39 -18.95 15.43 11.04
C LEU A 39 -18.58 14.05 11.56
N LYS A 40 -17.44 13.54 11.13
CA LYS A 40 -16.94 12.20 11.51
C LYS A 40 -15.68 12.29 12.36
N PHE A 41 -15.64 11.48 13.41
CA PHE A 41 -14.46 11.25 14.22
C PHE A 41 -13.84 9.92 13.83
N LEU A 42 -12.56 9.95 13.43
CA LEU A 42 -11.76 8.76 13.17
C LEU A 42 -10.60 8.72 14.17
N GLY A 43 -10.80 7.97 15.27
CA GLY A 43 -9.80 7.83 16.33
C GLY A 43 -8.73 6.82 15.98
N PHE A 44 -7.43 7.21 16.06
CA PHE A 44 -6.34 6.27 15.88
C PHE A 44 -5.71 5.85 17.21
N GLY A 45 -5.14 4.64 17.20
CA GLY A 45 -4.42 4.04 18.32
C GLY A 45 -3.00 4.55 18.46
N THR A 46 -2.26 3.97 19.40
CA THR A 46 -0.89 4.36 19.72
C THR A 46 0.11 3.43 19.02
N MET A 47 1.13 4.03 18.40
CA MET A 47 2.32 3.30 17.98
C MET A 47 3.19 3.02 19.21
N ASN A 48 3.45 1.75 19.48
CA ASN A 48 4.25 1.30 20.61
C ASN A 48 5.61 0.75 20.15
N GLY A 49 6.60 0.78 21.02
CA GLY A 49 7.86 0.07 20.83
C GLY A 49 7.72 -1.43 21.14
N LYS A 50 8.80 -2.21 20.91
CA LYS A 50 8.87 -3.65 21.23
C LYS A 50 8.61 -3.97 22.72
N ASP A 51 8.76 -2.97 23.60
CA ASP A 51 8.47 -3.05 25.05
C ASP A 51 6.98 -2.82 25.39
N GLY A 52 6.13 -2.64 24.38
CA GLY A 52 4.69 -2.37 24.55
C GLY A 52 4.37 -0.97 25.08
N LYS A 53 5.36 -0.09 25.21
CA LYS A 53 5.17 1.31 25.63
C LYS A 53 5.18 2.24 24.43
N PRO A 54 4.58 3.44 24.55
CA PRO A 54 4.65 4.45 23.49
C PRO A 54 6.08 4.62 23.00
N PHE A 55 6.26 4.65 21.68
CA PHE A 55 7.57 4.62 21.03
C PHE A 55 8.43 5.79 21.48
N LYS A 56 9.63 5.50 22.02
CA LYS A 56 10.57 6.47 22.57
C LYS A 56 11.93 6.35 21.91
N THR A 57 12.67 7.46 21.85
CA THR A 57 14.07 7.43 21.43
C THR A 57 14.92 6.65 22.45
N ARG A 58 16.08 6.15 21.99
CA ARG A 58 17.08 5.52 22.88
C ARG A 58 17.51 6.41 24.06
N GLN A 59 17.32 7.72 23.94
CA GLN A 59 17.65 8.72 24.98
C GLN A 59 16.45 9.08 25.88
N GLY A 60 15.30 8.37 25.77
CA GLY A 60 14.14 8.53 26.65
C GLY A 60 13.13 9.60 26.25
N GLY A 61 13.30 10.29 25.12
CA GLY A 61 12.33 11.24 24.54
C GLY A 61 11.34 10.57 23.57
N VAL A 62 10.29 11.31 23.18
CA VAL A 62 9.39 10.87 22.10
C VAL A 62 10.17 10.87 20.79
N MET A 63 10.06 9.77 20.01
CA MET A 63 10.68 9.68 18.69
C MET A 63 10.06 10.73 17.76
N ARG A 64 10.87 11.57 17.17
CA ARG A 64 10.42 12.49 16.13
C ARG A 64 10.24 11.72 14.81
N LEU A 65 9.20 12.04 14.06
CA LEU A 65 8.93 11.40 12.77
C LEU A 65 10.12 11.49 11.80
N GLU A 66 10.81 12.62 11.77
CA GLU A 66 12.03 12.81 10.96
C GLU A 66 13.12 11.77 11.26
N ASN A 67 13.34 11.47 12.53
CA ASN A 67 14.32 10.46 12.93
C ASN A 67 13.87 9.06 12.54
N LEU A 68 12.57 8.76 12.69
CA LEU A 68 11.98 7.49 12.29
C LEU A 68 12.15 7.25 10.79
N ILE A 69 11.85 8.27 9.99
CA ILE A 69 12.03 8.21 8.53
C ILE A 69 13.50 7.94 8.20
N LYS A 70 14.42 8.72 8.80
CA LYS A 70 15.84 8.58 8.55
C LYS A 70 16.37 7.20 8.95
N ASP A 71 16.02 6.71 10.13
CA ASP A 71 16.45 5.39 10.61
C ASP A 71 15.94 4.27 9.66
N THR A 72 14.70 4.43 9.15
CA THR A 72 14.11 3.48 8.19
C THR A 72 14.81 3.56 6.82
N GLN A 73 15.14 4.77 6.34
CA GLN A 73 15.90 4.97 5.10
C GLN A 73 17.29 4.35 5.18
N ASP A 74 17.99 4.54 6.31
CA ASP A 74 19.32 3.97 6.52
C ASP A 74 19.28 2.45 6.62
N GLU A 75 18.24 1.88 7.22
CA GLU A 75 18.05 0.42 7.27
C GLU A 75 17.72 -0.15 5.87
N MET A 76 16.81 0.49 5.13
CA MET A 76 16.51 0.08 3.75
C MET A 76 17.72 0.17 2.84
N TYR A 77 18.54 1.22 2.96
CA TYR A 77 19.77 1.35 2.18
C TYR A 77 20.73 0.18 2.41
N LYS A 78 20.92 -0.24 3.66
CA LYS A 78 21.77 -1.41 3.98
C LYS A 78 21.23 -2.68 3.31
N LYS A 79 19.95 -2.96 3.48
CA LYS A 79 19.31 -4.16 2.91
C LYS A 79 19.39 -4.20 1.37
N ILE A 80 19.21 -3.05 0.70
CA ILE A 80 19.33 -2.95 -0.76
C ILE A 80 20.79 -3.22 -1.19
N LYS A 81 21.77 -2.64 -0.50
CA LYS A 81 23.20 -2.83 -0.81
C LYS A 81 23.69 -4.26 -0.54
N GLU A 82 23.18 -4.93 0.49
CA GLU A 82 23.50 -6.33 0.78
C GLU A 82 22.97 -7.29 -0.28
N GLY A 83 21.79 -6.97 -0.86
CA GLY A 83 21.13 -7.85 -1.83
C GLY A 83 21.50 -7.61 -3.29
N ARG A 84 22.15 -6.47 -3.63
CA ARG A 84 22.37 -6.07 -5.03
C ARG A 84 23.62 -5.22 -5.22
N ASP A 85 24.26 -5.42 -6.38
CA ASP A 85 25.31 -4.53 -6.89
C ASP A 85 24.63 -3.34 -7.61
N MET A 86 24.28 -2.32 -6.82
CA MET A 86 23.64 -1.08 -7.28
C MET A 86 24.54 0.10 -6.91
N GLU A 87 24.64 1.10 -7.79
CA GLU A 87 25.40 2.32 -7.52
C GLU A 87 24.82 3.05 -6.28
N ASP A 88 25.70 3.62 -5.45
CA ASP A 88 25.33 4.22 -4.16
C ASP A 88 24.22 5.30 -4.27
N ALA A 89 24.33 6.16 -5.28
CA ALA A 89 23.35 7.21 -5.50
C ALA A 89 21.97 6.66 -5.91
N GLU A 90 21.93 5.59 -6.71
CA GLU A 90 20.71 4.90 -7.11
C GLU A 90 20.13 4.12 -5.92
N ALA A 91 20.96 3.39 -5.19
CA ALA A 91 20.56 2.63 -4.00
C ALA A 91 19.93 3.55 -2.93
N ARG A 92 20.49 4.76 -2.74
CA ARG A 92 19.94 5.72 -1.79
C ARG A 92 18.55 6.22 -2.23
N LYS A 93 18.36 6.55 -3.50
CA LYS A 93 17.05 6.97 -4.03
C LYS A 93 15.99 5.88 -3.88
N VAL A 94 16.34 4.64 -4.20
CA VAL A 94 15.43 3.51 -4.03
C VAL A 94 15.11 3.31 -2.55
N ALA A 95 16.12 3.38 -1.67
CA ALA A 95 15.92 3.24 -0.23
C ALA A 95 14.98 4.32 0.34
N ASP A 96 15.06 5.55 -0.13
CA ASP A 96 14.19 6.65 0.30
C ASP A 96 12.72 6.37 -0.04
N VAL A 97 12.44 5.92 -1.26
CA VAL A 97 11.08 5.55 -1.71
C VAL A 97 10.56 4.34 -0.93
N VAL A 98 11.36 3.28 -0.82
CA VAL A 98 10.95 2.03 -0.16
C VAL A 98 10.77 2.22 1.34
N ALA A 99 11.56 3.07 1.99
CA ALA A 99 11.41 3.38 3.41
C ALA A 99 10.07 4.08 3.71
N ILE A 100 9.64 5.01 2.85
CA ILE A 100 8.33 5.65 2.99
C ILE A 100 7.20 4.63 2.84
N SER A 101 7.32 3.71 1.87
CA SER A 101 6.34 2.64 1.72
C SER A 101 6.29 1.72 2.94
N ALA A 102 7.44 1.36 3.50
CA ALA A 102 7.53 0.52 4.70
C ALA A 102 6.81 1.16 5.89
N LEU A 103 7.00 2.46 6.10
CA LEU A 103 6.35 3.21 7.18
C LEU A 103 4.84 3.35 6.94
N LYS A 104 4.43 3.84 5.77
CA LYS A 104 3.02 4.07 5.47
C LYS A 104 2.21 2.78 5.45
N TYR A 105 2.72 1.75 4.77
CA TYR A 105 2.06 0.46 4.75
C TYR A 105 2.00 -0.18 6.13
N GLY A 106 3.11 -0.14 6.88
CA GLY A 106 3.19 -0.68 8.23
C GLY A 106 2.21 -0.03 9.21
N ASP A 107 1.97 1.28 9.07
CA ASP A 107 0.96 2.00 9.85
C ASP A 107 -0.46 1.70 9.36
N LEU A 108 -0.73 1.89 8.07
CA LEU A 108 -2.05 1.80 7.46
C LEU A 108 -2.60 0.37 7.39
N SER A 109 -1.76 -0.67 7.44
CA SER A 109 -2.19 -2.06 7.50
C SER A 109 -2.85 -2.45 8.83
N ASN A 110 -2.69 -1.61 9.87
CA ASN A 110 -3.38 -1.81 11.13
C ASN A 110 -4.76 -1.13 11.11
N GLN A 111 -5.73 -1.75 11.79
CA GLN A 111 -7.02 -1.09 12.01
C GLN A 111 -6.79 0.20 12.80
N ALA A 112 -7.27 1.33 12.29
CA ALA A 112 -6.96 2.66 12.83
C ALA A 112 -7.12 2.76 14.36
N SER A 113 -8.22 2.25 14.93
CA SER A 113 -8.51 2.34 16.37
C SER A 113 -7.65 1.43 17.27
N LYS A 114 -6.84 0.53 16.71
CA LYS A 114 -6.00 -0.40 17.48
C LYS A 114 -4.61 0.16 17.70
N ASP A 115 -4.06 -0.11 18.88
CA ASP A 115 -2.64 0.10 19.14
C ASP A 115 -1.82 -0.98 18.43
N TYR A 116 -0.64 -0.63 17.93
CA TYR A 116 0.25 -1.60 17.26
C TYR A 116 1.71 -1.40 17.69
N VAL A 117 2.53 -2.42 17.44
CA VAL A 117 3.97 -2.39 17.73
C VAL A 117 4.74 -2.07 16.46
N PHE A 118 5.52 -0.98 16.51
CA PHE A 118 6.47 -0.66 15.47
C PHE A 118 7.74 -1.49 15.63
N ASP A 119 8.08 -2.22 14.58
CA ASP A 119 9.31 -3.00 14.47
C ASP A 119 9.97 -2.72 13.11
N ILE A 120 11.09 -1.99 13.13
CA ILE A 120 11.78 -1.56 11.92
C ILE A 120 12.22 -2.76 11.08
N ASP A 121 12.69 -3.85 11.71
CA ASP A 121 13.17 -5.05 11.02
C ASP A 121 12.04 -5.73 10.24
N ARG A 122 10.85 -5.79 10.88
CA ARG A 122 9.63 -6.33 10.27
C ARG A 122 9.14 -5.43 9.13
N PHE A 123 9.04 -4.13 9.36
CA PHE A 123 8.47 -3.17 8.40
C PHE A 123 9.33 -3.04 7.14
N THR A 124 10.66 -3.19 7.28
CA THR A 124 11.62 -3.13 6.20
C THR A 124 11.94 -4.50 5.56
N SER A 125 11.16 -5.54 5.92
CA SER A 125 11.32 -6.88 5.30
C SER A 125 10.78 -6.88 3.86
N PHE A 126 11.47 -7.59 2.98
CA PHE A 126 10.98 -7.90 1.62
C PHE A 126 10.09 -9.14 1.57
N GLU A 127 9.78 -9.72 2.72
CA GLU A 127 8.92 -10.90 2.86
C GLU A 127 7.76 -10.62 3.81
N GLY A 128 6.63 -11.30 3.59
CA GLY A 128 5.43 -11.16 4.38
C GLY A 128 4.61 -9.92 4.04
N ASP A 129 3.69 -9.56 4.95
CA ASP A 129 2.75 -8.45 4.78
C ASP A 129 3.43 -7.10 5.08
N THR A 130 4.14 -6.56 4.08
CA THR A 130 4.98 -5.35 4.19
C THR A 130 4.94 -4.49 2.93
N GLY A 131 5.18 -3.17 3.08
CA GLY A 131 5.30 -2.25 1.94
C GLY A 131 6.39 -2.66 0.94
N PRO A 132 7.63 -2.97 1.38
CA PRO A 132 8.68 -3.45 0.48
C PRO A 132 8.32 -4.70 -0.32
N TYR A 133 7.56 -5.65 0.24
CA TYR A 133 7.06 -6.83 -0.48
C TYR A 133 6.11 -6.45 -1.62
N ILE A 134 5.17 -5.53 -1.35
CA ILE A 134 4.24 -5.03 -2.37
C ILE A 134 5.01 -4.32 -3.49
N LEU A 135 5.95 -3.42 -3.15
CA LEU A 135 6.77 -2.73 -4.15
C LEU A 135 7.62 -3.69 -4.98
N TYR A 136 8.22 -4.70 -4.34
CA TYR A 136 8.98 -5.73 -5.05
C TYR A 136 8.11 -6.50 -6.06
N THR A 137 6.87 -6.80 -5.69
CA THR A 137 5.89 -7.41 -6.59
C THR A 137 5.59 -6.52 -7.80
N ILE A 138 5.34 -5.23 -7.59
CA ILE A 138 5.09 -4.26 -8.67
C ILE A 138 6.30 -4.15 -9.61
N VAL A 139 7.51 -4.01 -9.06
CA VAL A 139 8.75 -3.91 -9.85
C VAL A 139 8.99 -5.18 -10.66
N ARG A 140 8.67 -6.36 -10.11
CA ARG A 140 8.72 -7.63 -10.84
C ARG A 140 7.77 -7.61 -12.04
N ILE A 141 6.53 -7.17 -11.87
CA ILE A 141 5.57 -7.04 -12.95
C ILE A 141 6.09 -6.07 -14.02
N LYS A 142 6.55 -4.88 -13.62
CA LYS A 142 7.14 -3.89 -14.53
C LYS A 142 8.29 -4.49 -15.35
N SER A 143 9.17 -5.25 -14.71
CA SER A 143 10.29 -5.91 -15.39
C SER A 143 9.82 -6.90 -16.46
N ILE A 144 8.77 -7.69 -16.20
CA ILE A 144 8.21 -8.62 -17.18
C ILE A 144 7.58 -7.86 -18.36
N LEU A 145 6.81 -6.82 -18.07
CA LEU A 145 6.16 -5.99 -19.09
C LEU A 145 7.18 -5.25 -19.96
N ASN A 146 8.29 -4.77 -19.38
CA ASN A 146 9.37 -4.15 -20.14
C ASN A 146 10.06 -5.16 -21.07
N LYS A 147 10.34 -6.38 -20.59
CA LYS A 147 10.88 -7.46 -21.45
C LYS A 147 9.93 -7.81 -22.61
N TYR A 148 8.62 -7.81 -22.36
CA TYR A 148 7.63 -8.02 -23.43
C TYR A 148 7.70 -6.91 -24.49
N LYS A 149 7.83 -5.65 -24.09
CA LYS A 149 8.05 -4.51 -25.03
C LYS A 149 9.35 -4.65 -25.81
N GLU A 150 10.46 -5.04 -25.15
CA GLU A 150 11.76 -5.25 -25.79
C GLU A 150 11.69 -6.36 -26.86
N GLN A 151 10.81 -7.33 -26.70
CA GLN A 151 10.53 -8.39 -27.68
C GLN A 151 9.57 -7.93 -28.81
N GLY A 152 9.17 -6.67 -28.85
CA GLY A 152 8.27 -6.10 -29.86
C GLY A 152 6.79 -6.18 -29.49
N GLY A 153 6.45 -6.55 -28.27
CA GLY A 153 5.06 -6.62 -27.79
C GLY A 153 4.45 -5.21 -27.55
N ASP A 154 3.15 -5.09 -27.85
CA ASP A 154 2.38 -3.86 -27.63
C ASP A 154 1.41 -4.05 -26.46
N LEU A 155 1.64 -3.32 -25.36
CA LEU A 155 0.79 -3.39 -24.17
C LEU A 155 -0.61 -2.76 -24.38
N THR A 156 -0.80 -1.95 -25.40
CA THR A 156 -2.09 -1.31 -25.70
C THR A 156 -3.02 -2.25 -26.48
N ALA A 157 -2.45 -3.27 -27.13
CA ALA A 157 -3.18 -4.23 -27.95
C ALA A 157 -3.61 -5.49 -27.18
N VAL A 158 -3.09 -5.71 -25.97
CA VAL A 158 -3.39 -6.91 -25.17
C VAL A 158 -4.83 -6.91 -24.65
N LYS A 159 -5.45 -8.09 -24.60
CA LYS A 159 -6.84 -8.26 -24.13
C LYS A 159 -6.92 -9.42 -23.16
N LEU A 160 -7.70 -9.23 -22.10
CA LEU A 160 -8.00 -10.29 -21.14
C LEU A 160 -8.66 -11.48 -21.86
N GLN A 161 -8.26 -12.66 -21.46
CA GLN A 161 -8.77 -13.93 -21.95
C GLN A 161 -9.36 -14.75 -20.80
N GLN A 162 -10.09 -15.79 -21.13
CA GLN A 162 -10.55 -16.75 -20.11
C GLN A 162 -9.34 -17.41 -19.44
N PRO A 163 -9.34 -17.52 -18.10
CA PRO A 163 -8.28 -18.20 -17.37
C PRO A 163 -8.08 -19.64 -17.86
N GLY A 164 -6.84 -20.01 -18.15
CA GLY A 164 -6.48 -21.33 -18.66
C GLY A 164 -6.11 -22.33 -17.56
N ASN A 165 -5.88 -21.86 -16.33
CA ASN A 165 -5.54 -22.69 -15.18
C ASN A 165 -6.07 -22.10 -13.86
N ALA A 166 -5.81 -22.80 -12.74
CA ALA A 166 -6.32 -22.41 -11.43
C ALA A 166 -5.70 -21.08 -10.91
N SER A 167 -4.39 -20.88 -11.09
CA SER A 167 -3.70 -19.67 -10.62
C SER A 167 -4.09 -18.42 -11.42
N GLU A 168 -4.33 -18.55 -12.74
CA GLU A 168 -4.90 -17.47 -13.55
C GLU A 168 -6.31 -17.09 -13.08
N LYS A 169 -7.13 -18.10 -12.76
CA LYS A 169 -8.48 -17.87 -12.24
C LYS A 169 -8.46 -17.20 -10.88
N GLU A 170 -7.58 -17.62 -9.98
CA GLU A 170 -7.39 -17.02 -8.66
C GLU A 170 -7.04 -15.54 -8.80
N LEU A 171 -6.02 -15.21 -9.60
CA LEU A 171 -5.62 -13.83 -9.87
C LEU A 171 -6.77 -13.00 -10.47
N ALA A 172 -7.49 -13.54 -11.44
CA ALA A 172 -8.63 -12.85 -12.04
C ALA A 172 -9.77 -12.60 -11.04
N MET A 173 -10.00 -13.52 -10.10
CA MET A 173 -11.00 -13.35 -9.04
C MET A 173 -10.60 -12.26 -8.04
N GLU A 174 -9.32 -12.19 -7.65
CA GLU A 174 -8.81 -11.10 -6.80
C GLU A 174 -8.95 -9.74 -7.50
N LEU A 175 -8.57 -9.66 -8.78
CA LEU A 175 -8.74 -8.41 -9.56
C LEU A 175 -10.22 -7.97 -9.63
N ALA A 176 -11.16 -8.90 -9.74
CA ALA A 176 -12.59 -8.58 -9.81
C ALA A 176 -13.17 -8.00 -8.50
N GLN A 177 -12.49 -8.21 -7.36
CA GLN A 177 -12.93 -7.69 -6.05
C GLN A 177 -12.62 -6.20 -5.84
N PHE A 178 -11.77 -5.60 -6.69
CA PHE A 178 -11.27 -4.22 -6.52
C PHE A 178 -12.37 -3.20 -6.22
N ASN A 179 -13.42 -3.13 -7.03
CA ASN A 179 -14.48 -2.13 -6.86
C ASN A 179 -15.24 -2.30 -5.55
N THR A 180 -15.53 -3.55 -5.15
CA THR A 180 -16.23 -3.84 -3.89
C THR A 180 -15.34 -3.49 -2.69
N MET A 181 -14.06 -3.82 -2.77
CA MET A 181 -13.10 -3.51 -1.72
C MET A 181 -12.96 -2.00 -1.54
N ILE A 182 -12.78 -1.23 -2.61
CA ILE A 182 -12.63 0.23 -2.53
C ILE A 182 -13.89 0.88 -1.96
N ALA A 183 -15.08 0.47 -2.40
CA ALA A 183 -16.33 1.00 -1.86
C ALA A 183 -16.41 0.76 -0.34
N THR A 184 -16.14 -0.48 0.09
CA THR A 184 -16.18 -0.85 1.52
C THR A 184 -15.10 -0.10 2.33
N ALA A 185 -13.89 0.02 1.81
CA ALA A 185 -12.80 0.73 2.48
C ALA A 185 -13.12 2.24 2.65
N GLY A 186 -13.74 2.84 1.64
CA GLY A 186 -14.18 4.24 1.68
C GLY A 186 -15.31 4.47 2.67
N GLU A 187 -16.37 3.65 2.61
CA GLU A 187 -17.52 3.76 3.53
C GLU A 187 -17.12 3.60 5.01
N GLU A 188 -16.20 2.66 5.28
CA GLU A 188 -15.72 2.38 6.64
C GLU A 188 -14.53 3.24 7.08
N LEU A 189 -13.98 4.09 6.21
CA LEU A 189 -12.73 4.84 6.45
C LEU A 189 -11.58 3.90 6.88
N ALA A 190 -11.42 2.79 6.19
CA ALA A 190 -10.64 1.64 6.60
C ALA A 190 -9.47 1.34 5.65
N PRO A 191 -8.36 2.13 5.64
CA PRO A 191 -7.22 1.91 4.75
C PRO A 191 -6.58 0.53 4.91
N HIS A 192 -6.69 -0.10 6.08
CA HIS A 192 -6.18 -1.45 6.30
C HIS A 192 -6.84 -2.51 5.40
N LYS A 193 -8.06 -2.27 4.91
CA LYS A 193 -8.72 -3.15 3.92
C LYS A 193 -8.05 -3.06 2.55
N VAL A 194 -7.57 -1.86 2.17
CA VAL A 194 -6.77 -1.68 0.95
C VAL A 194 -5.44 -2.44 1.09
N CYS A 195 -4.77 -2.31 2.24
CA CYS A 195 -3.52 -3.03 2.52
C CYS A 195 -3.73 -4.56 2.44
N ALA A 196 -4.75 -5.09 3.10
CA ALA A 196 -5.07 -6.53 3.05
C ALA A 196 -5.33 -7.00 1.61
N TYR A 197 -6.12 -6.26 0.85
CA TYR A 197 -6.42 -6.58 -0.54
C TYR A 197 -5.17 -6.62 -1.44
N ILE A 198 -4.29 -5.60 -1.36
CA ILE A 198 -3.08 -5.59 -2.21
C ILE A 198 -2.09 -6.68 -1.80
N TYR A 199 -2.09 -7.10 -0.54
CA TYR A 199 -1.30 -8.25 -0.09
C TYR A 199 -1.83 -9.56 -0.68
N ASP A 200 -3.15 -9.79 -0.65
CA ASP A 200 -3.79 -10.97 -1.25
C ASP A 200 -3.59 -10.99 -2.77
N LEU A 201 -3.77 -9.84 -3.45
CA LEU A 201 -3.52 -9.68 -4.87
C LEU A 201 -2.05 -9.96 -5.24
N ALA A 202 -1.08 -9.48 -4.42
CA ALA A 202 0.33 -9.75 -4.63
C ALA A 202 0.66 -11.24 -4.45
N ASN A 203 0.04 -11.92 -3.50
CA ASN A 203 0.18 -13.37 -3.31
C ASN A 203 -0.40 -14.16 -4.49
N ALA A 204 -1.61 -13.81 -4.94
CA ALA A 204 -2.24 -14.44 -6.12
C ALA A 204 -1.39 -14.23 -7.39
N PHE A 205 -0.82 -13.02 -7.58
CA PHE A 205 0.13 -12.78 -8.67
C PHE A 205 1.38 -13.64 -8.53
N ASN A 206 2.00 -13.74 -7.36
CA ASN A 206 3.21 -14.53 -7.16
C ASN A 206 2.93 -16.03 -7.41
N HIS A 207 1.79 -16.55 -6.99
CA HIS A 207 1.35 -17.92 -7.31
C HIS A 207 1.23 -18.12 -8.83
N PHE A 208 0.51 -17.24 -9.52
CA PHE A 208 0.38 -17.24 -10.97
C PHE A 208 1.75 -17.19 -11.67
N TYR A 209 2.65 -16.30 -11.24
CA TYR A 209 3.98 -16.13 -11.83
C TYR A 209 4.85 -17.39 -11.70
N HIS A 210 4.74 -18.11 -10.58
CA HIS A 210 5.50 -19.35 -10.38
C HIS A 210 5.00 -20.52 -11.23
N GLU A 211 3.71 -20.57 -11.50
CA GLU A 211 3.11 -21.67 -12.26
C GLU A 211 3.05 -21.44 -13.77
N THR A 212 3.22 -20.19 -14.22
CA THR A 212 2.95 -19.82 -15.63
C THR A 212 4.19 -19.24 -16.30
N LYS A 213 4.59 -19.83 -17.44
CA LYS A 213 5.67 -19.30 -18.29
C LYS A 213 5.14 -18.19 -19.20
N ILE A 214 5.00 -16.97 -18.68
CA ILE A 214 4.32 -15.85 -19.35
C ILE A 214 4.97 -15.49 -20.69
N LEU A 215 6.24 -15.11 -20.68
CA LEU A 215 6.96 -14.71 -21.91
C LEU A 215 7.40 -15.91 -22.77
N GLY A 216 7.41 -17.10 -22.18
CA GLY A 216 7.73 -18.36 -22.87
C GLY A 216 6.50 -19.07 -23.45
N GLU A 217 5.30 -18.47 -23.39
CA GLU A 217 4.11 -19.00 -24.04
C GLU A 217 4.27 -18.91 -25.57
N GLU A 218 4.06 -20.02 -26.26
CA GLU A 218 4.23 -20.12 -27.72
C GLU A 218 2.98 -19.61 -28.48
N ASN A 219 1.80 -19.78 -27.90
CA ASN A 219 0.58 -19.24 -28.47
C ASN A 219 0.49 -17.74 -28.21
N GLU A 220 0.58 -16.94 -29.26
CA GLU A 220 0.65 -15.48 -29.15
C GLU A 220 -0.63 -14.87 -28.56
N GLU A 221 -1.80 -15.39 -28.92
CA GLU A 221 -3.06 -14.92 -28.37
C GLU A 221 -3.15 -15.19 -26.85
N ARG A 222 -2.73 -16.39 -26.42
CA ARG A 222 -2.65 -16.73 -25.00
C ARG A 222 -1.63 -15.87 -24.26
N LYS A 223 -0.44 -15.65 -24.83
CA LYS A 223 0.59 -14.75 -24.27
C LYS A 223 0.04 -13.35 -24.04
N GLN A 224 -0.68 -12.79 -25.02
CA GLN A 224 -1.34 -11.49 -24.89
C GLN A 224 -2.35 -11.48 -23.73
N GLY A 225 -3.11 -12.55 -23.53
CA GLY A 225 -4.03 -12.71 -22.39
C GLY A 225 -3.32 -12.70 -21.06
N LEU A 226 -2.19 -13.42 -20.93
CA LEU A 226 -1.36 -13.43 -19.73
C LEU A 226 -0.75 -12.06 -19.45
N VAL A 227 -0.25 -11.36 -20.48
CA VAL A 227 0.28 -10.01 -20.36
C VAL A 227 -0.82 -9.02 -19.98
N ALA A 228 -2.05 -9.17 -20.47
CA ALA A 228 -3.18 -8.34 -20.07
C ALA A 228 -3.50 -8.48 -18.57
N LEU A 229 -3.42 -9.69 -18.01
CA LEU A 229 -3.54 -9.89 -16.56
C LEU A 229 -2.45 -9.15 -15.79
N LEU A 230 -1.21 -9.15 -16.28
CA LEU A 230 -0.10 -8.40 -15.67
C LEU A 230 -0.32 -6.89 -15.69
N VAL A 231 -0.78 -6.35 -16.84
CA VAL A 231 -1.08 -4.93 -16.98
C VAL A 231 -2.15 -4.52 -15.96
N LEU A 232 -3.25 -5.26 -15.90
CA LEU A 232 -4.33 -4.96 -14.95
C LEU A 232 -3.89 -5.10 -13.49
N THR A 233 -3.09 -6.13 -13.17
CA THR A 233 -2.55 -6.32 -11.82
C THR A 233 -1.66 -5.16 -11.40
N ARG A 234 -0.75 -4.71 -12.27
CA ARG A 234 0.09 -3.54 -12.03
C ARG A 234 -0.75 -2.30 -11.78
N ASP A 235 -1.71 -2.02 -12.67
CA ASP A 235 -2.52 -0.80 -12.62
C ASP A 235 -3.35 -0.73 -11.32
N ILE A 236 -3.92 -1.85 -10.88
CA ILE A 236 -4.65 -1.93 -9.61
C ILE A 236 -3.71 -1.76 -8.42
N LEU A 237 -2.55 -2.45 -8.39
CA LEU A 237 -1.58 -2.30 -7.31
C LEU A 237 -1.06 -0.86 -7.22
N GLU A 238 -0.69 -0.23 -8.34
CA GLU A 238 -0.22 1.15 -8.38
C GLU A 238 -1.33 2.13 -7.95
N THR A 239 -2.58 1.92 -8.37
CA THR A 239 -3.72 2.71 -7.92
C THR A 239 -3.90 2.61 -6.40
N CYS A 240 -3.82 1.42 -5.83
CA CYS A 240 -3.97 1.22 -4.39
C CYS A 240 -2.84 1.87 -3.59
N ILE A 241 -1.57 1.73 -4.02
CA ILE A 241 -0.45 2.36 -3.32
C ILE A 241 -0.49 3.88 -3.42
N ASP A 242 -0.96 4.45 -4.54
CA ASP A 242 -1.20 5.89 -4.68
C ASP A 242 -2.26 6.38 -3.68
N MET A 243 -3.38 5.66 -3.52
CA MET A 243 -4.38 5.93 -2.47
C MET A 243 -3.78 5.87 -1.06
N LEU A 244 -2.83 4.97 -0.80
CA LEU A 244 -2.10 4.86 0.47
C LEU A 244 -0.98 5.90 0.60
N GLY A 245 -0.73 6.69 -0.46
CA GLY A 245 0.18 7.83 -0.47
C GLY A 245 1.66 7.46 -0.61
N PHE A 246 1.99 6.38 -1.29
CA PHE A 246 3.37 6.03 -1.66
C PHE A 246 3.44 5.50 -3.09
N GLU A 247 4.63 5.37 -3.63
CA GLU A 247 4.89 5.03 -5.03
C GLU A 247 5.88 3.86 -5.16
N ALA A 248 5.87 3.20 -6.30
CA ALA A 248 6.82 2.13 -6.61
C ALA A 248 7.99 2.67 -7.44
N PRO A 249 9.25 2.30 -7.10
CA PRO A 249 10.39 2.62 -7.95
C PRO A 249 10.33 1.82 -9.26
N GLU A 250 11.07 2.27 -10.27
CA GLU A 250 11.16 1.55 -11.56
C GLU A 250 12.01 0.28 -11.45
N LYS A 251 12.99 0.29 -10.54
CA LYS A 251 13.88 -0.82 -10.25
C LYS A 251 14.10 -0.94 -8.75
N MET A 252 14.28 -2.14 -8.31
CA MET A 252 14.48 -2.43 -6.90
C MET A 252 15.36 -3.65 -6.70
#